data_9215053dd24562e37eed6dd96978535d
#
_entry.id   9215053dd24562e37eed6dd96978535d
#
_cell.length_a   1.000
_cell.length_b   1.000
_cell.length_c   1.000
_cell.angle_alpha   90.00
_cell.angle_beta   90.00
_cell.angle_gamma   90.00
#
_symmetry.space_group_name_H-M   'P 1'
#
loop_
_entity.id
_entity.type
_entity.pdbx_description
1 polymer ?
#
loop_
_entity_poly.entity_id
_entity_poly.type
_entity_poly.pdbx_seq_one_letter_code
_entity_poly.pdbx_strand_id
1 'polypeptide(L)' 'MQGYTFNTEEEAIAARQAAADYIGLPVEGGETLYWVNYNYSDLDGFYYITYVDGLEAVLGEPSDITITPHEEL' A
#
# COMPACT_ATOMS: atom_id res chain seq x y z
N MET A 1 -10.18 6.14 -3.00
CA MET A 1 -9.95 5.07 -2.02
C MET A 1 -9.11 5.54 -0.86
N GLN A 2 -9.18 4.88 0.25
CA GLN A 2 -8.35 5.19 1.40
C GLN A 2 -7.02 4.46 1.29
N GLY A 3 -5.93 5.17 1.51
CA GLY A 3 -4.62 4.55 1.43
C GLY A 3 -3.48 5.50 1.73
N TYR A 4 -2.29 5.11 1.30
CA TYR A 4 -1.05 5.84 1.58
C TYR A 4 -0.24 5.94 0.29
N THR A 5 0.38 7.09 0.08
CA THR A 5 1.18 7.32 -1.13
C THR A 5 2.64 7.53 -0.77
N PHE A 6 3.53 7.13 -1.67
CA PHE A 6 4.98 7.22 -1.48
C PHE A 6 5.61 7.68 -2.78
N ASN A 7 6.64 8.50 -2.67
CA ASN A 7 7.33 9.04 -3.84
C ASN A 7 8.33 8.05 -4.46
N THR A 8 8.84 7.14 -3.65
CA THR A 8 9.85 6.18 -4.11
C THR A 8 9.45 4.77 -3.72
N GLU A 9 9.98 3.80 -4.47
CA GLU A 9 9.74 2.39 -4.17
C GLU A 9 10.33 2.02 -2.82
N GLU A 10 11.48 2.59 -2.47
CA GLU A 10 12.11 2.30 -1.18
C GLU A 10 11.20 2.68 -0.02
N GLU A 11 10.53 3.82 -0.11
CA GLU A 11 9.59 4.25 0.90
C GLU A 11 8.41 3.29 0.99
N ALA A 12 7.90 2.86 -0.16
CA ALA A 12 6.78 1.93 -0.21
C ALA A 12 7.17 0.56 0.37
N ILE A 13 8.37 0.09 0.06
CA ILE A 13 8.86 -1.19 0.59
C ILE A 13 9.01 -1.11 2.11
N ALA A 14 9.57 -0.02 2.62
CA ALA A 14 9.74 0.16 4.06
C ALA A 14 8.40 0.20 4.78
N ALA A 15 7.42 0.89 4.21
CA ALA A 15 6.09 0.96 4.80
C ALA A 15 5.40 -0.40 4.78
N ARG A 16 5.52 -1.13 3.67
CA ARG A 16 4.97 -2.47 3.57
C ARG A 16 5.56 -3.40 4.63
N GLN A 17 6.88 -3.35 4.79
CA GLN A 17 7.55 -4.22 5.74
C GLN A 17 7.13 -3.90 7.18
N ALA A 18 7.08 -2.61 7.50
CA ALA A 18 6.65 -2.18 8.83
C ALA A 18 5.22 -2.63 9.14
N ALA A 19 4.34 -2.51 8.17
CA ALA A 19 2.95 -2.92 8.33
C ALA A 19 2.83 -4.44 8.49
N ALA A 20 3.56 -5.19 7.69
CA ALA A 20 3.54 -6.64 7.76
C ALA A 20 4.09 -7.14 9.10
N ASP A 21 5.16 -6.54 9.59
CA ASP A 21 5.76 -6.90 10.87
C ASP A 21 4.80 -6.62 12.03
N TYR A 22 4.12 -5.49 11.98
CA TYR A 22 3.20 -5.11 13.03
C TYR A 22 1.95 -6.00 13.05
N ILE A 23 1.36 -6.23 11.89
CA ILE A 23 0.12 -7.00 11.78
C ILE A 23 0.41 -8.50 11.80
N GLY A 24 1.64 -8.88 11.46
CA GLY A 24 2.01 -10.29 11.41
C GLY A 24 1.58 -10.98 10.12
N LEU A 25 1.34 -10.20 9.09
CA LEU A 25 0.96 -10.75 7.79
C LEU A 25 2.21 -11.03 6.95
N PRO A 26 2.18 -12.08 6.13
CA PRO A 26 3.29 -12.35 5.23
C PRO A 26 3.39 -11.26 4.15
N VAL A 27 4.61 -10.96 3.74
CA VAL A 27 4.83 -9.93 2.73
C VAL A 27 4.79 -10.48 1.31
N GLU A 28 5.04 -11.77 1.15
CA GLU A 28 4.95 -12.39 -0.17
C GLU A 28 4.77 -13.88 -0.02
N GLY A 29 4.16 -14.49 -1.02
CA GLY A 29 4.01 -15.94 -1.09
C GLY A 29 3.12 -16.54 -0.04
N GLY A 30 2.47 -15.74 0.77
CA GLY A 30 1.60 -16.22 1.81
C GLY A 30 0.23 -16.59 1.29
N GLU A 31 -0.40 -17.50 1.97
CA GLU A 31 -1.76 -17.93 1.62
C GLU A 31 -2.82 -17.18 2.40
N THR A 32 -2.45 -16.11 3.09
CA THR A 32 -3.41 -15.32 3.82
C THR A 32 -4.17 -14.40 2.87
N LEU A 33 -5.42 -14.19 3.19
CA LEU A 33 -6.27 -13.28 2.41
C LEU A 33 -5.95 -11.81 2.68
N TYR A 34 -5.20 -11.55 3.73
CA TYR A 34 -4.95 -10.18 4.19
C TYR A 34 -3.46 -9.96 4.34
N TRP A 35 -2.81 -9.68 3.25
CA TRP A 35 -1.41 -9.30 3.30
C TRP A 35 -1.23 -7.94 2.65
N VAL A 36 -0.25 -7.22 3.15
CA VAL A 36 -0.02 -5.84 2.70
C VAL A 36 1.00 -5.86 1.57
N ASN A 37 0.68 -5.17 0.51
CA ASN A 37 1.60 -4.98 -0.59
C ASN A 37 1.45 -3.58 -1.15
N TYR A 38 2.49 -3.11 -1.82
CA TYR A 38 2.44 -1.82 -2.48
C TYR A 38 2.20 -1.99 -3.97
N ASN A 39 1.69 -0.93 -4.57
CA ASN A 39 1.43 -0.89 -6.01
C ASN A 39 2.02 0.40 -6.56
N TYR A 40 2.23 0.43 -7.85
CA TYR A 40 2.70 1.61 -8.54
C TYR A 40 1.64 2.12 -9.51
N SER A 41 1.35 3.42 -9.43
CA SER A 41 0.49 4.07 -10.39
C SER A 41 1.36 4.81 -11.40
N ASP A 42 1.56 4.23 -12.56
CA ASP A 42 2.43 4.82 -13.58
C ASP A 42 1.85 6.10 -14.18
N LEU A 43 0.53 6.21 -14.24
CA LEU A 43 -0.11 7.42 -14.75
C LEU A 43 -0.05 8.58 -13.77
N ASP A 44 0.01 8.30 -12.48
CA ASP A 44 0.09 9.32 -11.45
C ASP A 44 1.50 9.53 -10.93
N GLY A 45 2.37 8.57 -11.14
CA GLY A 45 3.78 8.69 -10.80
C GLY A 45 4.11 8.48 -9.33
N PHE A 46 3.31 7.70 -8.62
CA PHE A 46 3.61 7.40 -7.23
C PHE A 46 3.31 5.94 -6.90
N TYR A 47 3.88 5.47 -5.79
CA TYR A 47 3.56 4.17 -5.22
C TYR A 47 2.48 4.34 -4.16
N TYR A 48 1.69 3.31 -3.93
CA TYR A 48 0.63 3.40 -2.94
C TYR A 48 0.35 2.05 -2.27
N ILE A 49 -0.20 2.13 -1.07
CA ILE A 49 -0.69 0.98 -0.33
C ILE A 49 -2.16 1.25 -0.01
N THR A 50 -3.02 0.32 -0.35
CA THR A 50 -4.44 0.44 -0.03
C THR A 50 -4.65 0.19 1.46
N TYR A 51 -5.45 1.02 2.10
CA TYR A 51 -5.74 0.89 3.51
C TYR A 51 -6.46 -0.41 3.83
N VAL A 52 -6.02 -1.06 4.89
CA VAL A 52 -6.74 -2.16 5.53
C VAL A 52 -6.76 -1.89 7.02
N ASP A 53 -7.71 -2.48 7.73
CA ASP A 53 -7.87 -2.27 9.16
C ASP A 53 -6.58 -2.58 9.91
N GLY A 54 -6.18 -1.66 10.76
CA GLY A 54 -4.97 -1.80 11.56
C GLY A 54 -3.77 -1.05 11.02
N LEU A 55 -3.77 -0.65 9.76
CA LEU A 55 -2.63 0.06 9.19
C LEU A 55 -2.41 1.43 9.84
N GLU A 56 -3.45 2.04 10.39
CA GLU A 56 -3.32 3.35 11.02
C GLU A 56 -2.40 3.31 12.25
N ALA A 57 -2.23 2.17 12.85
CA ALA A 57 -1.32 2.02 13.98
C ALA A 57 0.16 2.08 13.55
N VAL A 58 0.43 1.82 12.29
CA VAL A 58 1.79 1.77 11.75
C VAL A 58 2.06 2.95 10.83
N LEU A 59 1.14 3.22 9.92
CA LEU A 59 1.34 4.21 8.87
C LEU A 59 0.59 5.52 9.12
N GLY A 60 -0.14 5.60 10.21
CA GLY A 60 -0.93 6.78 10.54
C GLY A 60 -2.26 6.80 9.81
N GLU A 61 -2.91 7.95 9.82
CA GLU A 61 -4.22 8.09 9.21
C GLU A 61 -4.11 7.96 7.69
N PRO A 62 -4.98 7.16 7.07
CA PRO A 62 -4.99 7.06 5.62
C PRO A 62 -5.55 8.33 5.00
N SER A 63 -5.16 8.59 3.77
CA SER A 63 -5.69 9.69 2.99
C SER A 63 -6.59 9.16 1.90
N ASP A 64 -7.47 10.03 1.42
CA ASP A 64 -8.29 9.68 0.28
C ASP A 64 -7.45 9.89 -0.97
N ILE A 65 -7.12 8.81 -1.66
CA ILE A 65 -6.28 8.87 -2.84
C ILE A 65 -7.06 8.48 -4.08
N THR A 66 -6.69 9.10 -5.19
CA THR A 66 -7.31 8.82 -6.48
C THR A 66 -6.24 8.26 -7.41
N ILE A 67 -6.51 7.07 -7.92
CA ILE A 67 -5.63 6.41 -8.86
C ILE A 67 -6.24 6.54 -10.24
N THR A 68 -5.47 7.11 -11.18
CA THR A 68 -5.92 7.25 -12.54
C THR A 68 -5.94 5.89 -13.21
N PRO A 69 -7.09 5.40 -13.64
CA PRO A 69 -7.14 4.08 -14.28
C PRO A 69 -6.57 4.14 -15.70
N HIS A 70 -6.00 3.04 -16.13
CA HIS A 70 -5.66 2.87 -17.52
C HIS A 70 -6.96 2.74 -18.30
N GLU A 71 -7.10 3.54 -19.33
CA GLU A 71 -8.28 3.41 -20.17
C GLU A 71 -7.99 2.39 -21.26
N GLU A 72 -8.92 1.50 -21.42
CA GLU A 72 -8.88 0.54 -22.50
C GLU A 72 -9.72 1.05 -23.63
N LEU A 73 -9.10 1.17 -24.76
CA LEU A 73 -9.75 1.68 -25.95
C LEU A 73 -10.18 0.54 -26.88
#